data_504852753b08dc6f0a6752d763ad8606
#
_entry.id   504852753b08dc6f0a6752d763ad8606
#
_cell.length_a   1.000
_cell.length_b   1.000
_cell.length_c   1.000
_cell.angle_alpha   90.00
_cell.angle_beta   90.00
_cell.angle_gamma   90.00
#
_symmetry.space_group_name_H-M   'P 1'
#
loop_
_entity.id
_entity.type
_entity.pdbx_description
1 polymer ?
#
loop_
_entity_poly.entity_id
_entity_poly.type
_entity_poly.pdbx_seq_one_letter_code
_entity_poly.pdbx_strand_id
1 'polypeptide(L)'
;VISVVNALGDVVDNGKIIAGIKSPDGSFLDSLKVFTAGAVGQHGANTTIGCVLTNAKITKVQANRLADLAHDGLARAISPSHTNFDGDAYFALASNEKSIEFNILTALVPQLTEKSIHAAVTGQSNLTQKKTDKLIFGIFQKMWK
;
A
#
# COMPACT_ATOMS: atom_id res chain seq x y z
N VAL A 1 -0.59 5.97 -6.14
CA VAL A 1 -1.15 5.08 -5.11
C VAL A 1 -1.07 5.77 -3.76
N ILE A 2 -2.09 5.60 -2.95
CA ILE A 2 -2.16 6.04 -1.56
C ILE A 2 -2.29 4.78 -0.71
N SER A 3 -1.52 4.67 0.38
CA SER A 3 -1.63 3.56 1.34
C SER A 3 -1.71 4.08 2.77
N VAL A 4 -2.56 3.46 3.59
CA VAL A 4 -2.63 3.63 5.03
C VAL A 4 -2.19 2.31 5.66
N VAL A 5 -1.10 2.34 6.41
CA VAL A 5 -0.39 1.13 6.84
C VAL A 5 -0.57 0.93 8.35
N ASN A 6 -1.15 -0.21 8.71
CA ASN A 6 -1.19 -0.76 10.07
C ASN A 6 -0.95 -2.27 10.00
N ALA A 7 0.20 -2.66 9.45
CA ALA A 7 0.53 -4.04 9.14
C ALA A 7 0.92 -4.84 10.38
N LEU A 8 0.67 -6.16 10.34
CA LEU A 8 1.24 -7.12 11.29
C LEU A 8 2.73 -7.32 11.02
N GLY A 9 3.09 -7.47 9.74
CA GLY A 9 4.47 -7.67 9.30
C GLY A 9 5.31 -6.39 9.37
N ASP A 10 6.61 -6.59 9.28
CA ASP A 10 7.58 -5.49 9.19
C ASP A 10 7.54 -4.85 7.81
N VAL A 11 7.69 -3.53 7.74
CA VAL A 11 7.97 -2.85 6.47
C VAL A 11 9.44 -3.02 6.14
N VAL A 12 9.71 -3.55 4.96
CA VAL A 12 11.06 -3.90 4.50
C VAL A 12 11.43 -3.11 3.24
N ASP A 13 12.67 -2.68 3.15
CA ASP A 13 13.27 -2.07 1.96
C ASP A 13 14.63 -2.73 1.68
N ASN A 14 14.79 -3.29 0.48
CA ASN A 14 16.00 -4.01 0.06
C ASN A 14 16.47 -5.06 1.10
N GLY A 15 15.52 -5.80 1.67
CA GLY A 15 15.78 -6.84 2.67
C GLY A 15 16.11 -6.34 4.07
N LYS A 16 15.97 -5.04 4.33
CA LYS A 16 16.16 -4.44 5.65
C LYS A 16 14.83 -4.00 6.23
N ILE A 17 14.60 -4.28 7.51
CA ILE A 17 13.43 -3.77 8.24
C ILE A 17 13.61 -2.27 8.45
N ILE A 18 12.67 -1.47 7.98
CA ILE A 18 12.64 -0.01 8.15
C ILE A 18 11.55 0.46 9.12
N ALA A 19 10.54 -0.38 9.36
CA ALA A 19 9.55 -0.19 10.43
C ALA A 19 9.01 -1.55 10.86
N GLY A 20 8.72 -1.72 12.14
CA GLY A 20 8.24 -2.98 12.69
C GLY A 20 8.28 -3.00 14.22
N ILE A 21 8.13 -4.19 14.79
CA ILE A 21 8.21 -4.40 16.24
C ILE A 21 9.63 -4.11 16.73
N LYS A 22 9.73 -3.33 17.81
CA LYS A 22 11.02 -3.03 18.44
C LYS A 22 11.22 -3.85 19.71
N SER A 23 12.43 -4.34 19.88
CA SER A 23 12.96 -4.86 21.13
C SER A 23 13.22 -3.71 22.14
N PRO A 24 13.35 -4.00 23.44
CA PRO A 24 13.69 -2.99 24.46
C PRO A 24 15.00 -2.23 24.21
N ASP A 25 15.95 -2.81 23.48
CA ASP A 25 17.20 -2.18 23.08
C ASP A 25 17.07 -1.27 21.84
N GLY A 26 15.86 -1.19 21.26
CA GLY A 26 15.54 -0.37 20.09
C GLY A 26 15.80 -1.03 18.74
N SER A 27 16.36 -2.24 18.72
CA SER A 27 16.51 -3.02 17.49
C SER A 27 15.15 -3.55 16.99
N PHE A 28 15.02 -3.82 15.69
CA PHE A 28 13.83 -4.44 15.16
C PHE A 28 13.84 -5.95 15.44
N LEU A 29 12.69 -6.46 15.90
CA LEU A 29 12.41 -7.89 15.93
C LEU A 29 11.88 -8.30 14.55
N ASP A 30 12.43 -9.38 14.00
CA ASP A 30 11.96 -9.92 12.72
C ASP A 30 10.57 -10.55 12.92
N SER A 31 9.53 -9.86 12.44
CA SER A 31 8.13 -10.30 12.60
C SER A 31 7.88 -11.68 12.02
N LEU A 32 8.57 -12.08 10.94
CA LEU A 32 8.45 -13.41 10.36
C LEU A 32 8.97 -14.48 11.33
N LYS A 33 10.08 -14.22 12.03
CA LYS A 33 10.61 -15.14 13.04
C LYS A 33 9.69 -15.24 14.26
N VAL A 34 9.18 -14.08 14.72
CA VAL A 34 8.21 -14.03 15.83
C VAL A 34 6.96 -14.82 15.47
N PHE A 35 6.46 -14.63 14.26
CA PHE A 35 5.27 -15.32 13.74
C PHE A 35 5.49 -16.84 13.66
N THR A 36 6.60 -17.28 13.08
CA THR A 36 6.91 -18.72 12.90
C THR A 36 7.25 -19.42 14.19
N ALA A 37 7.70 -18.70 15.22
CA ALA A 37 7.88 -19.22 16.58
C ALA A 37 6.56 -19.37 17.36
N GLY A 38 5.41 -19.04 16.78
CA GLY A 38 4.10 -19.14 17.41
C GLY A 38 3.80 -18.03 18.44
N ALA A 39 4.66 -17.02 18.52
CA ALA A 39 4.49 -15.88 19.43
C ALA A 39 3.57 -14.78 18.88
N VAL A 40 2.63 -15.14 18.03
CA VAL A 40 1.66 -14.19 17.46
C VAL A 40 0.62 -13.90 18.52
N GLY A 41 0.64 -12.68 19.05
CA GLY A 41 -0.40 -12.22 19.97
C GLY A 41 -1.77 -12.19 19.27
N GLN A 42 -2.82 -12.60 19.98
CA GLN A 42 -4.20 -12.61 19.47
C GLN A 42 -4.79 -11.19 19.37
N HIS A 43 -3.99 -10.14 19.26
CA HIS A 43 -4.44 -8.77 19.47
C HIS A 43 -4.25 -7.92 18.22
N GLY A 44 -5.37 -7.51 17.69
CA GLY A 44 -5.47 -6.37 16.82
C GLY A 44 -5.91 -6.74 15.40
N ALA A 45 -6.81 -5.96 14.89
CA ALA A 45 -7.08 -5.93 13.47
C ALA A 45 -5.90 -5.22 12.80
N ASN A 46 -5.00 -5.97 12.19
CA ASN A 46 -3.95 -5.42 11.35
C ASN A 46 -4.52 -5.26 9.94
N THR A 47 -4.17 -4.18 9.29
CA THR A 47 -4.79 -3.86 7.99
C THR A 47 -3.94 -2.84 7.26
N THR A 48 -3.67 -3.08 5.99
CA THR A 48 -3.21 -2.06 5.06
C THR A 48 -4.31 -1.79 4.05
N ILE A 49 -4.77 -0.55 3.97
CA ILE A 49 -5.77 -0.13 2.99
C ILE A 49 -5.13 0.82 1.99
N GLY A 50 -5.40 0.61 0.71
CA GLY A 50 -4.89 1.50 -0.30
C GLY A 50 -5.82 1.73 -1.48
N CYS A 51 -5.46 2.74 -2.26
CA CYS A 51 -6.19 3.11 -3.47
C CYS A 51 -5.24 3.50 -4.60
N VAL A 52 -5.41 2.84 -5.74
CA VAL A 52 -4.80 3.22 -7.01
C VAL A 52 -5.68 4.28 -7.66
N LEU A 53 -5.13 5.47 -7.85
CA LEU A 53 -5.82 6.58 -8.51
C LEU A 53 -5.20 6.80 -9.89
N THR A 54 -6.01 6.82 -10.93
CA THR A 54 -5.54 7.05 -12.30
C THR A 54 -6.54 7.87 -13.11
N ASN A 55 -6.05 8.63 -14.08
CA ASN A 55 -6.89 9.28 -15.08
C ASN A 55 -6.95 8.48 -16.41
N ALA A 56 -6.40 7.29 -16.43
CA ALA A 56 -6.40 6.42 -17.59
C ALA A 56 -7.81 5.94 -17.93
N LYS A 57 -8.10 5.81 -19.22
CA LYS A 57 -9.31 5.15 -19.71
C LYS A 57 -9.16 3.65 -19.57
N ILE A 58 -9.83 3.09 -18.57
CA ILE A 58 -9.80 1.66 -18.27
C ILE A 58 -11.22 1.14 -17.99
N THR A 59 -11.41 -0.12 -18.26
CA THR A 59 -12.65 -0.83 -17.92
C THR A 59 -12.68 -1.19 -16.44
N LYS A 60 -13.85 -1.57 -15.92
CA LYS A 60 -13.99 -2.07 -14.54
C LYS A 60 -13.11 -3.31 -14.29
N VAL A 61 -13.00 -4.22 -15.27
CA VAL A 61 -12.14 -5.40 -15.17
C VAL A 61 -10.67 -5.00 -15.04
N GLN A 62 -10.23 -4.02 -15.81
CA GLN A 62 -8.88 -3.47 -15.72
C GLN A 62 -8.64 -2.75 -14.38
N ALA A 63 -9.62 -2.02 -13.87
CA ALA A 63 -9.52 -1.39 -12.55
C ALA A 63 -9.36 -2.45 -11.44
N ASN A 64 -10.17 -3.51 -11.43
CA ASN A 64 -10.01 -4.63 -10.51
C ASN A 64 -8.60 -5.24 -10.62
N ARG A 65 -8.10 -5.45 -11.87
CA ARG A 65 -6.75 -5.96 -12.08
C ARG A 65 -5.66 -5.04 -11.49
N LEU A 66 -5.83 -3.71 -11.53
CA LEU A 66 -4.90 -2.79 -10.88
C LEU A 66 -4.96 -2.89 -9.35
N ALA A 67 -6.15 -3.10 -8.77
CA ALA A 67 -6.30 -3.34 -7.34
C ALA A 67 -5.61 -4.63 -6.91
N ASP A 68 -5.76 -5.73 -7.68
CA ASP A 68 -5.05 -6.99 -7.43
C ASP A 68 -3.53 -6.80 -7.47
N LEU A 69 -3.02 -6.10 -8.49
CA LEU A 69 -1.58 -5.85 -8.65
C LEU A 69 -1.00 -4.96 -7.55
N ALA A 70 -1.81 -4.15 -6.88
CA ALA A 70 -1.36 -3.38 -5.73
C ALA A 70 -0.96 -4.30 -4.56
N HIS A 71 -1.59 -5.47 -4.41
CA HIS A 71 -1.19 -6.47 -3.42
C HIS A 71 0.20 -7.06 -3.69
N ASP A 72 0.64 -7.16 -4.95
CA ASP A 72 2.02 -7.53 -5.26
C ASP A 72 3.02 -6.51 -4.70
N GLY A 73 2.67 -5.22 -4.78
CA GLY A 73 3.49 -4.15 -4.20
C GLY A 73 3.48 -4.16 -2.67
N LEU A 74 2.34 -4.47 -2.05
CA LEU A 74 2.23 -4.67 -0.61
C LEU A 74 3.14 -5.82 -0.17
N ALA A 75 3.08 -6.97 -0.84
CA ALA A 75 3.88 -8.14 -0.50
C ALA A 75 5.40 -7.92 -0.68
N ARG A 76 5.82 -6.95 -1.49
CA ARG A 76 7.23 -6.54 -1.58
C ARG A 76 7.67 -5.66 -0.42
N ALA A 77 6.75 -4.84 0.10
CA ALA A 77 7.04 -3.86 1.14
C ALA A 77 6.82 -4.38 2.55
N ILE A 78 6.01 -5.42 2.76
CA ILE A 78 5.60 -5.93 4.07
C ILE A 78 5.86 -7.43 4.17
N SER A 79 6.52 -7.86 5.24
CA SER A 79 6.84 -9.27 5.51
C SER A 79 6.66 -9.63 6.99
N PRO A 80 5.85 -10.68 7.30
CA PRO A 80 4.89 -11.35 6.44
C PRO A 80 3.72 -10.45 6.04
N SER A 81 3.03 -10.76 4.95
CA SER A 81 1.83 -10.06 4.49
C SER A 81 0.71 -11.06 4.21
N HIS A 82 -0.54 -10.57 4.16
CA HIS A 82 -1.72 -11.37 3.84
C HIS A 82 -1.89 -12.61 4.73
N THR A 83 -1.55 -12.47 6.00
CA THR A 83 -1.83 -13.50 6.99
C THR A 83 -3.33 -13.52 7.33
N ASN A 84 -3.81 -14.56 8.03
CA ASN A 84 -5.21 -14.62 8.47
C ASN A 84 -5.57 -13.52 9.50
N PHE A 85 -4.61 -12.74 9.96
CA PHE A 85 -4.80 -11.61 10.87
C PHE A 85 -4.79 -10.25 10.17
N ASP A 86 -4.54 -10.23 8.85
CA ASP A 86 -4.51 -9.02 8.03
C ASP A 86 -5.83 -8.83 7.30
N GLY A 87 -6.37 -7.62 7.36
CA GLY A 87 -7.56 -7.21 6.61
C GLY A 87 -7.22 -6.36 5.38
N ASP A 88 -6.10 -6.67 4.70
CA ASP A 88 -5.56 -5.87 3.62
C ASP A 88 -6.53 -5.73 2.45
N ALA A 89 -6.73 -4.49 1.99
CA ALA A 89 -7.63 -4.19 0.89
C ALA A 89 -7.10 -3.07 0.00
N TYR A 90 -7.17 -3.28 -1.31
CA TYR A 90 -6.86 -2.26 -2.30
C TYR A 90 -8.04 -2.01 -3.23
N PHE A 91 -8.21 -0.76 -3.60
CA PHE A 91 -9.20 -0.28 -4.54
C PHE A 91 -8.53 0.40 -5.72
N ALA A 92 -9.23 0.52 -6.85
CA ALA A 92 -8.78 1.31 -7.97
C ALA A 92 -9.90 2.23 -8.46
N LEU A 93 -9.56 3.51 -8.66
CA LEU A 93 -10.46 4.55 -9.18
C LEU A 93 -9.84 5.17 -10.42
N ALA A 94 -10.64 5.28 -11.48
CA ALA A 94 -10.24 5.88 -12.76
C ALA A 94 -11.20 6.99 -13.18
N SER A 95 -10.67 8.17 -13.55
CA SER A 95 -11.49 9.25 -14.12
C SER A 95 -11.72 9.13 -15.62
N ASN A 96 -11.08 8.17 -16.29
CA ASN A 96 -11.28 7.85 -17.71
C ASN A 96 -11.03 9.00 -18.70
N GLU A 97 -9.99 9.80 -18.47
CA GLU A 97 -9.67 10.99 -19.28
C GLU A 97 -8.62 10.70 -20.37
N LYS A 98 -7.61 9.87 -20.08
CA LYS A 98 -6.41 9.68 -20.91
C LYS A 98 -6.28 8.26 -21.41
N SER A 99 -6.04 8.10 -22.70
CA SER A 99 -5.69 6.80 -23.28
C SER A 99 -4.21 6.49 -22.97
N ILE A 100 -3.95 5.27 -22.51
CA ILE A 100 -2.62 4.74 -22.24
C ILE A 100 -2.61 3.25 -22.52
N GLU A 101 -1.45 2.71 -22.87
CA GLU A 101 -1.26 1.25 -22.94
C GLU A 101 -1.38 0.64 -21.52
N PHE A 102 -2.34 -0.26 -21.35
CA PHE A 102 -2.71 -0.79 -20.03
C PHE A 102 -1.56 -1.52 -19.33
N ASN A 103 -0.70 -2.22 -20.10
CA ASN A 103 0.43 -2.94 -19.55
C ASN A 103 1.45 -2.02 -18.82
N ILE A 104 1.51 -0.74 -19.20
CA ILE A 104 2.33 0.24 -18.47
C ILE A 104 1.80 0.39 -17.04
N LEU A 105 0.49 0.47 -16.86
CA LEU A 105 -0.12 0.56 -15.51
C LEU A 105 0.11 -0.70 -14.71
N THR A 106 0.00 -1.88 -15.33
CA THR A 106 0.24 -3.15 -14.64
C THR A 106 1.68 -3.29 -14.13
N ALA A 107 2.64 -2.74 -14.85
CA ALA A 107 4.04 -2.73 -14.42
C ALA A 107 4.32 -1.69 -13.32
N LEU A 108 3.64 -0.54 -13.37
CA LEU A 108 3.92 0.57 -12.43
C LEU A 108 3.20 0.40 -11.08
N VAL A 109 1.99 -0.16 -11.05
CA VAL A 109 1.18 -0.20 -9.83
C VAL A 109 1.88 -0.92 -8.68
N PRO A 110 2.49 -2.11 -8.85
CA PRO A 110 3.23 -2.75 -7.75
C PRO A 110 4.34 -1.87 -7.19
N GLN A 111 5.13 -1.24 -8.06
CA GLN A 111 6.23 -0.36 -7.65
C GLN A 111 5.74 0.89 -6.91
N LEU A 112 4.64 1.48 -7.38
CA LEU A 112 4.06 2.67 -6.75
C LEU A 112 3.42 2.32 -5.40
N THR A 113 2.86 1.14 -5.26
CA THR A 113 2.31 0.66 -3.98
C THR A 113 3.43 0.45 -2.96
N GLU A 114 4.48 -0.27 -3.32
CA GLU A 114 5.69 -0.43 -2.50
C GLU A 114 6.22 0.92 -2.02
N LYS A 115 6.42 1.88 -2.94
CA LYS A 115 6.87 3.23 -2.61
C LYS A 115 5.91 3.98 -1.68
N SER A 116 4.59 3.81 -1.85
CA SER A 116 3.60 4.47 -0.99
C SER A 116 3.63 3.94 0.44
N ILE A 117 3.90 2.64 0.62
CA ILE A 117 4.07 2.01 1.93
C ILE A 117 5.36 2.48 2.59
N HIS A 118 6.49 2.49 1.86
CA HIS A 118 7.74 3.04 2.38
C HIS A 118 7.59 4.50 2.81
N ALA A 119 6.91 5.32 2.00
CA ALA A 119 6.66 6.72 2.32
C ALA A 119 5.82 6.89 3.60
N ALA A 120 4.86 6.01 3.84
CA ALA A 120 4.00 6.06 5.03
C ALA A 120 4.79 5.91 6.34
N VAL A 121 5.86 5.10 6.35
CA VAL A 121 6.67 4.84 7.55
C VAL A 121 7.91 5.73 7.67
N THR A 122 8.42 6.26 6.55
CA THR A 122 9.62 7.13 6.56
C THR A 122 9.28 8.63 6.63
N GLY A 123 7.99 8.99 6.47
CA GLY A 123 7.57 10.39 6.36
C GLY A 123 8.02 11.09 5.07
N GLN A 124 8.64 10.36 4.14
CA GLN A 124 9.12 10.89 2.87
C GLN A 124 8.02 10.85 1.80
N SER A 125 6.94 11.60 2.00
CA SER A 125 5.98 11.77 0.92
C SER A 125 6.54 12.75 -0.11
N ASN A 126 6.62 12.34 -1.38
CA ASN A 126 6.94 13.22 -2.51
C ASN A 126 5.80 14.22 -2.82
N LEU A 127 4.74 14.22 -2.03
CA LEU A 127 3.61 15.12 -2.14
C LEU A 127 3.72 16.15 -1.03
N THR A 128 3.95 17.42 -1.40
CA THR A 128 3.73 18.50 -0.44
C THR A 128 2.26 18.49 -0.03
N GLN A 129 1.97 18.65 1.26
CA GLN A 129 0.61 18.63 1.85
C GLN A 129 -0.41 19.39 0.97
N LYS A 130 -0.06 20.59 0.47
CA LYS A 130 -0.87 21.38 -0.47
C LYS A 130 -1.24 20.67 -1.77
N LYS A 131 -0.37 19.81 -2.32
CA LYS A 131 -0.67 19.05 -3.55
C LYS A 131 -1.60 17.87 -3.26
N THR A 132 -1.43 17.24 -2.12
CA THR A 132 -2.26 16.09 -1.69
C THR A 132 -3.70 16.56 -1.44
N ASP A 133 -3.88 17.65 -0.70
CA ASP A 133 -5.21 18.21 -0.40
C ASP A 133 -5.94 18.62 -1.67
N LYS A 134 -5.24 19.25 -2.62
CA LYS A 134 -5.82 19.67 -3.89
C LYS A 134 -6.19 18.49 -4.79
N LEU A 135 -5.38 17.41 -4.76
CA LEU A 135 -5.63 16.20 -5.54
C LEU A 135 -6.84 15.45 -4.97
N ILE A 136 -6.87 15.20 -3.67
CA ILE A 136 -7.95 14.49 -2.98
C ILE A 136 -9.25 15.28 -3.10
N PHE A 137 -9.24 16.58 -2.81
CA PHE A 137 -10.42 17.44 -2.91
C PHE A 137 -10.95 17.56 -4.35
N GLY A 138 -10.06 17.64 -5.34
CA GLY A 138 -10.43 17.68 -6.76
C GLY A 138 -11.06 16.38 -7.26
N ILE A 139 -10.64 15.23 -6.74
CA ILE A 139 -11.22 13.92 -7.06
C ILE A 139 -12.61 13.82 -6.42
N PHE A 140 -12.76 14.16 -5.15
CA PHE A 140 -14.06 14.16 -4.46
C PHE A 140 -15.09 15.06 -5.15
N GLN A 141 -14.71 16.29 -5.55
CA GLN A 141 -15.63 17.19 -6.25
C GLN A 141 -16.09 16.66 -7.62
N LYS A 142 -15.26 15.91 -8.33
CA LYS A 142 -15.63 15.30 -9.62
C LYS A 142 -16.49 14.05 -9.49
N MET A 143 -16.40 13.34 -8.38
CA MET A 143 -17.20 12.14 -8.11
C MET A 143 -18.61 12.46 -7.62
N TRP A 144 -18.84 13.69 -7.11
CA TRP A 144 -20.13 14.11 -6.54
C TRP A 144 -20.98 14.96 -7.48
N LYS A 145 -20.56 15.20 -8.70
CA LYS A 145 -21.33 15.82 -9.80
C LYS A 145 -21.74 14.79 -10.83
#